data_8bd360f4de78f345e9902d375d2a6c1f
#
_entry.id   8bd360f4de78f345e9902d375d2a6c1f
#
_cell.length_a   1.000
_cell.length_b   1.000
_cell.length_c   1.000
_cell.angle_alpha   90.00
_cell.angle_beta   90.00
_cell.angle_gamma   90.00
#
_symmetry.space_group_name_H-M   'P 1'
#
loop_
_entity.id
_entity.type
_entity.pdbx_description
1 polymer ?
#
loop_
_entity_poly.entity_id
_entity_poly.type
_entity_poly.pdbx_seq_one_letter_code
_entity_poly.pdbx_strand_id
1 'polypeptide(L)'
;MLKQLINFYKVSSPRPCNGEALSSSGSQHLHSDARRLKYLKWSTFLSATFGYGMYYVCRLSLNVVKKPIVDEGIFSETELGIIGSVLFFTYALGKFTNGFLADRSNINRFMTTGLLVTALVNLCLGFTHSFILFALLWGISGWFQSMGAASCVVGLSRWFTDKERGSYYGFWSASHNIGEALTFLIVASIVSVLGWRYGFFGAGIVGLLGALIVWKFSMTLPKVRAFLL
;
A
#
# COMPACT_ATOMS: atom_id res chain seq x y z
N MET A 1 -9.51 -17.20 16.92
CA MET A 1 -9.51 -16.31 15.75
C MET A 1 -8.77 -14.99 16.03
N LEU A 2 -9.15 -14.19 17.04
CA LEU A 2 -8.50 -12.91 17.37
C LEU A 2 -6.98 -13.05 17.68
N LYS A 3 -6.58 -14.06 18.48
CA LYS A 3 -5.15 -14.34 18.78
C LYS A 3 -4.33 -14.70 17.54
N GLN A 4 -4.91 -15.36 16.56
CA GLN A 4 -4.23 -15.69 15.29
C GLN A 4 -4.03 -14.45 14.41
N LEU A 5 -5.02 -13.55 14.38
CA LEU A 5 -4.91 -12.24 13.73
C LEU A 5 -3.83 -11.38 14.37
N ILE A 6 -3.80 -11.29 15.69
CA ILE A 6 -2.77 -10.55 16.42
C ILE A 6 -1.39 -11.13 16.14
N ASN A 7 -1.22 -12.45 16.13
CA ASN A 7 0.05 -13.09 15.80
C ASN A 7 0.47 -12.89 14.35
N PHE A 8 -0.48 -12.76 13.43
CA PHE A 8 -0.19 -12.47 12.01
C PHE A 8 0.46 -11.10 11.83
N TYR A 9 0.03 -10.09 12.59
CA TYR A 9 0.60 -8.73 12.52
C TYR A 9 1.77 -8.50 13.49
N LYS A 10 2.06 -9.45 14.40
CA LYS A 10 3.12 -9.28 15.38
C LYS A 10 4.49 -9.18 14.72
N VAL A 11 5.26 -8.19 15.14
CA VAL A 11 6.67 -8.06 14.77
C VAL A 11 7.45 -9.16 15.48
N SER A 12 8.18 -9.99 14.74
CA SER A 12 9.03 -11.03 15.32
C SER A 12 10.12 -10.35 16.18
N SER A 13 10.14 -10.64 17.48
CA SER A 13 11.23 -10.21 18.35
C SER A 13 12.55 -10.83 17.90
N PRO A 14 13.67 -10.08 17.90
CA PRO A 14 14.98 -10.66 17.62
C PRO A 14 15.33 -11.70 18.68
N ARG A 15 15.92 -12.83 18.26
CA ARG A 15 16.50 -13.78 19.20
C ARG A 15 17.76 -13.13 19.82
N PRO A 16 18.00 -13.26 21.14
CA PRO A 16 19.25 -12.80 21.73
C PRO A 16 20.42 -13.53 21.07
N CYS A 17 21.43 -12.77 20.63
CA CYS A 17 22.67 -13.34 20.14
C CYS A 17 23.42 -13.90 21.33
N ASN A 18 23.66 -15.20 21.35
CA ASN A 18 24.66 -15.77 22.26
C ASN A 18 26.02 -15.20 21.84
N GLY A 19 26.67 -14.52 22.76
CA GLY A 19 28.00 -13.92 22.57
C GLY A 19 29.05 -15.00 22.40
N GLU A 20 29.24 -15.50 21.18
CA GLU A 20 30.39 -16.31 20.83
C GLU A 20 31.38 -15.48 20.00
N ALA A 21 32.61 -15.56 20.47
CA ALA A 21 33.83 -14.89 20.08
C ALA A 21 33.96 -14.44 18.62
N LEU A 22 34.26 -13.18 18.42
CA LEU A 22 34.81 -12.59 17.21
C LEU A 22 36.23 -13.13 16.98
N SER A 23 36.38 -14.16 16.17
CA SER A 23 37.67 -14.60 15.64
C SER A 23 37.85 -14.07 14.20
N SER A 24 39.07 -13.94 13.79
CA SER A 24 39.72 -13.28 12.66
C SER A 24 39.16 -13.48 11.22
N SER A 25 37.95 -13.95 11.02
CA SER A 25 37.24 -13.94 9.71
C SER A 25 36.34 -12.72 9.50
N GLY A 26 36.48 -11.71 10.33
CA GLY A 26 35.54 -10.59 10.47
C GLY A 26 35.37 -9.67 9.25
N SER A 27 36.40 -9.49 8.41
CA SER A 27 36.31 -8.52 7.30
C SER A 27 35.45 -8.99 6.13
N GLN A 28 35.48 -10.26 5.78
CA GLN A 28 34.66 -10.80 4.69
C GLN A 28 33.18 -10.90 5.09
N HIS A 29 32.90 -11.24 6.37
CA HIS A 29 31.52 -11.22 6.89
C HIS A 29 30.94 -9.80 6.93
N LEU A 30 31.71 -8.81 7.36
CA LEU A 30 31.30 -7.41 7.39
C LEU A 30 30.94 -6.86 5.98
N HIS A 31 31.73 -7.21 4.96
CA HIS A 31 31.44 -6.80 3.58
C HIS A 31 30.22 -7.50 2.97
N SER A 32 29.98 -8.76 3.34
CA SER A 32 28.78 -9.49 2.90
C SER A 32 27.52 -8.93 3.57
N ASP A 33 27.60 -8.60 4.84
CA ASP A 33 26.49 -8.06 5.62
C ASP A 33 26.14 -6.62 5.20
N ALA A 34 27.12 -5.78 4.89
CA ALA A 34 26.90 -4.43 4.37
C ALA A 34 26.20 -4.44 2.99
N ARG A 35 26.60 -5.35 2.08
CA ARG A 35 25.92 -5.53 0.77
C ARG A 35 24.49 -6.01 0.94
N ARG A 36 24.28 -6.97 1.84
CA ARG A 36 22.95 -7.50 2.16
C ARG A 36 22.04 -6.42 2.75
N LEU A 37 22.57 -5.60 3.68
CA LEU A 37 21.82 -4.49 4.26
C LEU A 37 21.41 -3.46 3.20
N LYS A 38 22.33 -3.09 2.30
CA LYS A 38 22.04 -2.18 1.19
C LYS A 38 20.96 -2.74 0.26
N TYR A 39 21.04 -4.02 -0.08
CA TYR A 39 20.02 -4.70 -0.87
C TYR A 39 18.65 -4.68 -0.20
N LEU A 40 18.59 -4.96 1.12
CA LEU A 40 17.34 -4.94 1.90
C LEU A 40 16.72 -3.54 1.98
N LYS A 41 17.54 -2.50 2.19
CA LYS A 41 17.09 -1.10 2.15
C LYS A 41 16.43 -0.76 0.81
N TRP A 42 17.10 -1.07 -0.30
CA TRP A 42 16.58 -0.81 -1.65
C TRP A 42 15.34 -1.64 -1.97
N SER A 43 15.32 -2.92 -1.62
CA SER A 43 14.15 -3.79 -1.81
C SER A 43 12.94 -3.27 -1.05
N THR A 44 13.12 -2.84 0.21
CA THR A 44 12.04 -2.26 1.00
C THR A 44 11.54 -0.95 0.40
N PHE A 45 12.45 -0.07 -0.04
CA PHE A 45 12.10 1.20 -0.65
C PHE A 45 11.32 1.01 -1.97
N LEU A 46 11.83 0.17 -2.86
CA LEU A 46 11.18 -0.11 -4.15
C LEU A 46 9.82 -0.78 -3.96
N SER A 47 9.71 -1.71 -3.01
CA SER A 47 8.44 -2.37 -2.70
C SER A 47 7.41 -1.39 -2.12
N ALA A 48 7.83 -0.48 -1.23
CA ALA A 48 6.97 0.55 -0.68
C ALA A 48 6.50 1.53 -1.78
N THR A 49 7.41 1.98 -2.63
CA THR A 49 7.15 2.89 -3.75
C THR A 49 6.17 2.27 -4.75
N PHE A 50 6.46 1.04 -5.19
CA PHE A 50 5.61 0.30 -6.11
C PHE A 50 4.22 0.04 -5.52
N GLY A 51 4.17 -0.50 -4.29
CA GLY A 51 2.91 -0.81 -3.63
C GLY A 51 2.05 0.45 -3.42
N TYR A 52 2.67 1.58 -3.07
CA TYR A 52 1.95 2.84 -2.94
C TYR A 52 1.40 3.36 -4.27
N GLY A 53 2.15 3.19 -5.37
CA GLY A 53 1.64 3.46 -6.71
C GLY A 53 0.41 2.61 -7.05
N MET A 54 0.39 1.32 -6.67
CA MET A 54 -0.77 0.44 -6.89
C MET A 54 -2.00 0.86 -6.08
N TYR A 55 -1.82 1.42 -4.88
CA TYR A 55 -2.92 2.04 -4.14
C TYR A 55 -3.56 3.20 -4.92
N TYR A 56 -2.74 4.01 -5.60
CA TYR A 56 -3.25 5.12 -6.41
C TYR A 56 -4.02 4.64 -7.62
N VAL A 57 -3.62 3.55 -8.27
CA VAL A 57 -4.40 2.94 -9.36
C VAL A 57 -5.82 2.59 -8.89
N CYS A 58 -5.92 1.94 -7.73
CA CYS A 58 -7.22 1.60 -7.15
C CYS A 58 -8.03 2.82 -6.69
N ARG A 59 -7.34 3.87 -6.20
CA ARG A 59 -7.97 5.07 -5.65
C ARG A 59 -8.56 5.97 -6.71
N LEU A 60 -7.86 6.12 -7.82
CA LEU A 60 -8.22 7.07 -8.87
C LEU A 60 -9.11 6.45 -9.95
N SER A 61 -9.41 5.14 -9.87
CA SER A 61 -10.32 4.46 -10.79
C SER A 61 -11.66 5.18 -10.90
N LEU A 62 -12.23 5.64 -9.76
CA LEU A 62 -13.49 6.40 -9.76
C LEU A 62 -13.38 7.71 -10.58
N ASN A 63 -12.25 8.41 -10.51
CA ASN A 63 -12.08 9.67 -11.23
C ASN A 63 -12.14 9.48 -12.74
N VAL A 64 -11.63 8.36 -13.24
CA VAL A 64 -11.66 8.00 -14.67
C VAL A 64 -13.08 7.64 -15.12
N VAL A 65 -13.84 6.91 -14.28
CA VAL A 65 -15.16 6.40 -14.65
C VAL A 65 -16.30 7.36 -14.33
N LYS A 66 -16.05 8.48 -13.64
CA LYS A 66 -17.10 9.45 -13.28
C LYS A 66 -17.93 9.92 -14.47
N LYS A 67 -17.27 10.38 -15.53
CA LYS A 67 -17.96 10.91 -16.70
C LYS A 67 -18.84 9.85 -17.37
N PRO A 68 -18.36 8.65 -17.74
CA PRO A 68 -19.21 7.59 -18.27
C PRO A 68 -20.41 7.23 -17.38
N ILE A 69 -20.25 7.20 -16.06
CA ILE A 69 -21.34 6.89 -15.11
C ILE A 69 -22.44 7.97 -15.16
N VAL A 70 -22.05 9.26 -15.26
CA VAL A 70 -23.01 10.37 -15.40
C VAL A 70 -23.68 10.34 -16.77
N ASP A 71 -22.92 10.11 -17.83
CA ASP A 71 -23.42 10.08 -19.21
C ASP A 71 -24.45 8.91 -19.40
N GLU A 72 -24.27 7.80 -18.70
CA GLU A 72 -25.21 6.67 -18.67
C GLU A 72 -26.39 6.90 -17.70
N GLY A 73 -26.42 8.00 -16.95
CA GLY A 73 -27.49 8.34 -16.00
C GLY A 73 -27.60 7.41 -14.79
N ILE A 74 -26.54 6.70 -14.43
CA ILE A 74 -26.52 5.75 -13.29
C ILE A 74 -26.45 6.51 -11.97
N PHE A 75 -25.56 7.50 -11.88
CA PHE A 75 -25.43 8.40 -10.74
C PHE A 75 -25.31 9.85 -11.23
N SER A 76 -25.90 10.77 -10.46
CA SER A 76 -25.73 12.21 -10.67
C SER A 76 -24.33 12.67 -10.23
N GLU A 77 -23.91 13.82 -10.70
CA GLU A 77 -22.65 14.47 -10.26
C GLU A 77 -22.61 14.69 -8.73
N THR A 78 -23.76 15.04 -8.15
CA THR A 78 -23.90 15.24 -6.70
C THR A 78 -23.67 13.93 -5.94
N GLU A 79 -24.28 12.83 -6.39
CA GLU A 79 -24.08 11.50 -5.78
C GLU A 79 -22.61 11.05 -5.86
N LEU A 80 -21.95 11.25 -7.01
CA LEU A 80 -20.53 10.96 -7.16
C LEU A 80 -19.66 11.87 -6.30
N GLY A 81 -20.08 13.10 -6.08
CA GLY A 81 -19.46 14.03 -5.12
C GLY A 81 -19.53 13.52 -3.68
N ILE A 82 -20.71 13.03 -3.27
CA ILE A 82 -20.91 12.42 -1.94
C ILE A 82 -20.05 11.16 -1.79
N ILE A 83 -20.05 10.26 -2.76
CA ILE A 83 -19.22 9.06 -2.75
C ILE A 83 -17.73 9.42 -2.58
N GLY A 84 -17.25 10.41 -3.34
CA GLY A 84 -15.89 10.91 -3.20
C GLY A 84 -15.59 11.46 -1.80
N SER A 85 -16.53 12.22 -1.23
CA SER A 85 -16.39 12.79 0.13
C SER A 85 -16.33 11.72 1.20
N VAL A 86 -17.13 10.66 1.08
CA VAL A 86 -17.10 9.51 2.00
C VAL A 86 -15.72 8.87 2.02
N LEU A 87 -15.08 8.69 0.85
CA LEU A 87 -13.72 8.14 0.79
C LEU A 87 -12.73 9.05 1.54
N PHE A 88 -12.75 10.36 1.28
CA PHE A 88 -11.81 11.27 1.92
C PHE A 88 -11.98 11.33 3.43
N PHE A 89 -13.23 11.32 3.91
CA PHE A 89 -13.53 11.29 5.34
C PHE A 89 -13.02 10.01 6.00
N THR A 90 -13.36 8.84 5.44
CA THR A 90 -12.91 7.55 5.98
C THR A 90 -11.39 7.37 5.87
N TYR A 91 -10.79 7.91 4.81
CA TYR A 91 -9.33 7.93 4.65
C TYR A 91 -8.64 8.79 5.73
N ALA A 92 -9.21 9.95 6.08
CA ALA A 92 -8.68 10.81 7.14
C ALA A 92 -8.75 10.12 8.51
N LEU A 93 -9.91 9.53 8.86
CA LEU A 93 -10.07 8.72 10.07
C LEU A 93 -9.11 7.51 10.05
N GLY A 94 -9.00 6.88 8.90
CA GLY A 94 -8.08 5.76 8.70
C GLY A 94 -6.63 6.15 8.90
N LYS A 95 -6.18 7.33 8.43
CA LYS A 95 -4.80 7.82 8.67
C LYS A 95 -4.50 7.93 10.17
N PHE A 96 -5.44 8.44 10.93
CA PHE A 96 -5.27 8.58 12.37
C PHE A 96 -5.15 7.19 13.04
N THR A 97 -6.10 6.29 12.81
CA THR A 97 -6.12 4.96 13.43
C THR A 97 -4.99 4.06 12.92
N ASN A 98 -4.76 4.03 11.62
CA ASN A 98 -3.74 3.18 10.98
C ASN A 98 -2.31 3.66 11.24
N GLY A 99 -2.09 4.92 11.59
CA GLY A 99 -0.80 5.42 12.07
C GLY A 99 -0.35 4.65 13.31
N PHE A 100 -1.20 4.57 14.33
CA PHE A 100 -0.92 3.82 15.56
C PHE A 100 -0.81 2.30 15.34
N LEU A 101 -1.64 1.75 14.44
CA LEU A 101 -1.60 0.33 14.11
C LEU A 101 -0.33 -0.05 13.35
N ALA A 102 0.14 0.78 12.44
CA ALA A 102 1.35 0.56 11.65
C ALA A 102 2.60 0.50 12.52
N ASP A 103 2.68 1.34 13.57
CA ASP A 103 3.81 1.34 14.51
C ASP A 103 3.98 0.02 15.25
N ARG A 104 2.91 -0.73 15.45
CA ARG A 104 2.91 -1.99 16.18
C ARG A 104 2.81 -3.21 15.27
N SER A 105 2.67 -3.00 13.98
CA SER A 105 2.40 -4.05 12.99
C SER A 105 3.64 -4.40 12.14
N ASN A 106 3.59 -5.59 11.57
CA ASN A 106 4.47 -5.95 10.47
C ASN A 106 4.05 -5.15 9.23
N ILE A 107 4.86 -4.17 8.85
CA ILE A 107 4.56 -3.17 7.81
C ILE A 107 4.20 -3.83 6.49
N ASN A 108 4.90 -4.91 6.12
CA ASN A 108 4.66 -5.63 4.89
C ASN A 108 3.23 -6.22 4.84
N ARG A 109 2.89 -6.98 5.86
CA ARG A 109 1.57 -7.60 5.96
C ARG A 109 0.48 -6.56 6.04
N PHE A 110 0.73 -5.49 6.77
CA PHE A 110 -0.20 -4.39 6.94
C PHE A 110 -0.49 -3.69 5.61
N MET A 111 0.55 -3.35 4.85
CA MET A 111 0.43 -2.74 3.52
C MET A 111 -0.27 -3.67 2.53
N THR A 112 0.13 -4.95 2.49
CA THR A 112 -0.47 -5.94 1.59
C THR A 112 -1.95 -6.15 1.88
N THR A 113 -2.34 -6.25 3.16
CA THR A 113 -3.76 -6.41 3.54
C THR A 113 -4.59 -5.22 3.08
N GLY A 114 -4.11 -3.99 3.30
CA GLY A 114 -4.81 -2.80 2.85
C GLY A 114 -4.99 -2.77 1.32
N LEU A 115 -3.94 -3.11 0.58
CA LEU A 115 -4.00 -3.15 -0.89
C LEU A 115 -4.93 -4.27 -1.40
N LEU A 116 -4.88 -5.45 -0.77
CA LEU A 116 -5.74 -6.57 -1.12
C LEU A 116 -7.23 -6.20 -0.94
N VAL A 117 -7.60 -5.65 0.22
CA VAL A 117 -8.98 -5.25 0.48
C VAL A 117 -9.43 -4.15 -0.48
N THR A 118 -8.57 -3.15 -0.73
CA THR A 118 -8.87 -2.07 -1.69
C THR A 118 -9.10 -2.62 -3.10
N ALA A 119 -8.29 -3.58 -3.54
CA ALA A 119 -8.44 -4.23 -4.84
C ALA A 119 -9.74 -5.05 -4.93
N LEU A 120 -10.07 -5.82 -3.88
CA LEU A 120 -11.34 -6.57 -3.81
C LEU A 120 -12.55 -5.64 -3.84
N VAL A 121 -12.50 -4.52 -3.12
CA VAL A 121 -13.56 -3.50 -3.17
C VAL A 121 -13.72 -2.95 -4.59
N ASN A 122 -12.64 -2.65 -5.31
CA ASN A 122 -12.74 -2.22 -6.70
C ASN A 122 -13.44 -3.27 -7.57
N LEU A 123 -13.14 -4.56 -7.40
CA LEU A 123 -13.85 -5.62 -8.12
C LEU A 123 -15.35 -5.64 -7.80
N CYS A 124 -15.72 -5.50 -6.52
CA CYS A 124 -17.12 -5.45 -6.09
C CYS A 124 -17.87 -4.24 -6.68
N LEU A 125 -17.20 -3.09 -6.80
CA LEU A 125 -17.80 -1.86 -7.36
C LEU A 125 -18.21 -2.02 -8.83
N GLY A 126 -17.48 -2.82 -9.61
CA GLY A 126 -17.85 -3.12 -10.99
C GLY A 126 -19.20 -3.83 -11.14
N PHE A 127 -19.68 -4.52 -10.10
CA PHE A 127 -20.99 -5.19 -10.08
C PHE A 127 -22.12 -4.35 -9.47
N THR A 128 -21.80 -3.21 -8.84
CA THR A 128 -22.73 -2.47 -8.00
C THR A 128 -23.48 -1.39 -8.80
N HIS A 129 -24.80 -1.31 -8.58
CA HIS A 129 -25.69 -0.28 -9.14
C HIS A 129 -26.33 0.61 -8.07
N SER A 130 -26.27 0.20 -6.81
CA SER A 130 -26.88 0.92 -5.69
C SER A 130 -25.94 2.01 -5.18
N PHE A 131 -26.43 3.25 -5.11
CA PHE A 131 -25.70 4.39 -4.55
C PHE A 131 -25.20 4.13 -3.13
N ILE A 132 -26.07 3.60 -2.26
CA ILE A 132 -25.72 3.35 -0.85
C ILE A 132 -24.61 2.31 -0.76
N LEU A 133 -24.75 1.19 -1.50
CA LEU A 133 -23.75 0.13 -1.48
C LEU A 133 -22.42 0.62 -2.07
N PHE A 134 -22.46 1.43 -3.12
CA PHE A 134 -21.27 2.03 -3.74
C PHE A 134 -20.56 2.96 -2.76
N ALA A 135 -21.31 3.84 -2.07
CA ALA A 135 -20.76 4.76 -1.07
C ALA A 135 -20.13 4.01 0.12
N LEU A 136 -20.79 2.94 0.61
CA LEU A 136 -20.26 2.10 1.70
C LEU A 136 -18.96 1.38 1.29
N LEU A 137 -18.94 0.73 0.13
CA LEU A 137 -17.76 0.05 -0.39
C LEU A 137 -16.61 1.05 -0.60
N TRP A 138 -16.91 2.22 -1.17
CA TRP A 138 -15.90 3.25 -1.39
C TRP A 138 -15.35 3.82 -0.08
N GLY A 139 -16.21 3.97 0.92
CA GLY A 139 -15.81 4.33 2.29
C GLY A 139 -14.90 3.30 2.94
N ILE A 140 -15.24 2.01 2.83
CA ILE A 140 -14.38 0.90 3.29
C ILE A 140 -13.02 0.99 2.59
N SER A 141 -13.02 1.18 1.27
CA SER A 141 -11.80 1.36 0.49
C SER A 141 -10.95 2.51 1.04
N GLY A 142 -11.55 3.66 1.39
CA GLY A 142 -10.86 4.82 1.96
C GLY A 142 -10.08 4.48 3.22
N TRP A 143 -10.70 3.77 4.16
CA TRP A 143 -10.04 3.37 5.40
C TRP A 143 -8.86 2.43 5.15
N PHE A 144 -9.04 1.40 4.31
CA PHE A 144 -7.97 0.44 3.96
C PHE A 144 -6.86 1.07 3.12
N GLN A 145 -7.15 2.05 2.27
CA GLN A 145 -6.15 2.79 1.50
C GLN A 145 -5.19 3.59 2.40
N SER A 146 -5.65 4.07 3.55
CA SER A 146 -4.79 4.79 4.50
C SER A 146 -3.68 3.90 5.09
N MET A 147 -3.86 2.57 5.10
CA MET A 147 -2.84 1.61 5.53
C MET A 147 -1.58 1.69 4.65
N GLY A 148 -1.73 1.98 3.36
CA GLY A 148 -0.61 2.15 2.43
C GLY A 148 0.31 3.30 2.83
N ALA A 149 -0.26 4.50 3.06
CA ALA A 149 0.51 5.67 3.48
C ALA A 149 1.19 5.45 4.85
N ALA A 150 0.45 4.94 5.84
CA ALA A 150 0.99 4.65 7.17
C ALA A 150 2.15 3.65 7.11
N SER A 151 2.01 2.59 6.30
CA SER A 151 3.07 1.58 6.09
C SER A 151 4.34 2.19 5.50
N CYS A 152 4.22 3.06 4.49
CA CYS A 152 5.37 3.70 3.85
C CYS A 152 6.08 4.64 4.81
N VAL A 153 5.34 5.50 5.52
CA VAL A 153 5.91 6.45 6.49
C VAL A 153 6.67 5.72 7.59
N VAL A 154 6.04 4.75 8.23
CA VAL A 154 6.67 3.95 9.30
C VAL A 154 7.81 3.09 8.75
N GLY A 155 7.66 2.51 7.56
CA GLY A 155 8.70 1.73 6.90
C GLY A 155 9.95 2.54 6.63
N LEU A 156 9.81 3.69 5.99
CA LEU A 156 10.93 4.58 5.68
C LEU A 156 11.60 5.10 6.95
N SER A 157 10.84 5.46 7.98
CA SER A 157 11.41 5.93 9.25
C SER A 157 12.22 4.86 10.01
N ARG A 158 11.91 3.57 9.81
CA ARG A 158 12.63 2.46 10.45
C ARG A 158 13.90 2.04 9.71
N TRP A 159 13.95 2.27 8.39
CA TRP A 159 15.03 1.79 7.54
C TRP A 159 16.08 2.86 7.21
N PHE A 160 15.70 4.14 7.25
CA PHE A 160 16.55 5.23 6.84
C PHE A 160 16.88 6.17 8.00
N THR A 161 18.14 6.59 8.07
CA THR A 161 18.61 7.57 9.05
C THR A 161 17.99 8.94 8.81
N ASP A 162 18.00 9.82 9.81
CA ASP A 162 17.40 11.16 9.70
C ASP A 162 18.04 11.98 8.57
N LYS A 163 19.33 11.76 8.28
CA LYS A 163 20.04 12.44 7.19
C LYS A 163 19.59 11.98 5.80
N GLU A 164 19.27 10.69 5.64
CA GLU A 164 18.86 10.09 4.35
C GLU A 164 17.35 10.18 4.11
N ARG A 165 16.58 10.20 5.19
CA ARG A 165 15.11 10.09 5.18
C ARG A 165 14.44 11.10 4.26
N GLY A 166 14.88 12.36 4.28
CA GLY A 166 14.31 13.42 3.45
C GLY A 166 14.36 13.11 1.96
N SER A 167 15.52 12.64 1.46
CA SER A 167 15.69 12.27 0.04
C SER A 167 14.80 11.09 -0.35
N TYR A 168 14.78 10.03 0.48
CA TYR A 168 13.93 8.87 0.20
C TYR A 168 12.44 9.18 0.28
N TYR A 169 12.01 10.08 1.17
CA TYR A 169 10.65 10.60 1.21
C TYR A 169 10.29 11.37 -0.06
N GLY A 170 11.19 12.20 -0.56
CA GLY A 170 10.99 12.92 -1.83
C GLY A 170 10.80 11.96 -3.01
N PHE A 171 11.65 10.95 -3.14
CA PHE A 171 11.50 9.91 -4.18
C PHE A 171 10.23 9.07 -4.01
N TRP A 172 9.90 8.67 -2.76
CA TRP A 172 8.66 7.97 -2.50
C TRP A 172 7.44 8.83 -2.83
N SER A 173 7.48 10.12 -2.55
CA SER A 173 6.42 11.06 -2.88
C SER A 173 6.16 11.14 -4.39
N ALA A 174 7.16 10.88 -5.25
CA ALA A 174 6.95 10.78 -6.68
C ALA A 174 6.11 9.57 -7.11
N SER A 175 6.06 8.52 -6.29
CA SER A 175 5.33 7.28 -6.63
C SER A 175 3.83 7.48 -6.81
N HIS A 176 3.21 8.41 -6.08
CA HIS A 176 1.79 8.69 -6.25
C HIS A 176 1.51 9.37 -7.61
N ASN A 177 2.36 10.28 -8.06
CA ASN A 177 2.22 10.90 -9.37
C ASN A 177 2.37 9.87 -10.50
N ILE A 178 3.32 8.92 -10.36
CA ILE A 178 3.49 7.82 -11.30
C ILE A 178 2.25 6.90 -11.27
N GLY A 179 1.76 6.56 -10.09
CA GLY A 179 0.53 5.76 -9.92
C GLY A 179 -0.70 6.45 -10.52
N GLU A 180 -0.81 7.76 -10.38
CA GLU A 180 -1.87 8.57 -10.99
C GLU A 180 -1.78 8.53 -12.52
N ALA A 181 -0.61 8.81 -13.09
CA ALA A 181 -0.39 8.74 -14.54
C ALA A 181 -0.72 7.35 -15.11
N LEU A 182 -0.25 6.28 -14.43
CA LEU A 182 -0.56 4.91 -14.81
C LEU A 182 -2.07 4.61 -14.75
N THR A 183 -2.77 5.17 -13.77
CA THR A 183 -4.23 5.01 -13.67
C THR A 183 -4.93 5.59 -14.89
N PHE A 184 -4.60 6.82 -15.26
CA PHE A 184 -5.21 7.45 -16.45
C PHE A 184 -4.87 6.67 -17.72
N LEU A 185 -3.65 6.20 -17.89
CA LEU A 185 -3.27 5.42 -19.06
C LEU A 185 -3.98 4.05 -19.10
N ILE A 186 -3.93 3.27 -18.02
CA ILE A 186 -4.43 1.89 -18.00
C ILE A 186 -5.97 1.90 -17.91
N VAL A 187 -6.51 2.60 -16.91
CA VAL A 187 -7.95 2.54 -16.62
C VAL A 187 -8.74 3.27 -17.71
N ALA A 188 -8.26 4.42 -18.19
CA ALA A 188 -8.97 5.14 -19.26
C ALA A 188 -8.99 4.35 -20.58
N SER A 189 -7.88 3.67 -20.93
CA SER A 189 -7.85 2.80 -22.12
C SER A 189 -8.83 1.64 -22.00
N ILE A 190 -8.98 1.04 -20.82
CA ILE A 190 -9.95 -0.02 -20.58
C ILE A 190 -11.39 0.54 -20.68
N VAL A 191 -11.65 1.67 -20.05
CA VAL A 191 -12.97 2.30 -20.00
C VAL A 191 -13.44 2.72 -21.41
N SER A 192 -12.53 3.25 -22.25
CA SER A 192 -12.88 3.70 -23.61
C SER A 192 -13.34 2.56 -24.54
N VAL A 193 -12.89 1.32 -24.29
CA VAL A 193 -13.20 0.17 -25.14
C VAL A 193 -14.30 -0.71 -24.53
N LEU A 194 -14.26 -0.94 -23.23
CA LEU A 194 -15.09 -1.94 -22.55
C LEU A 194 -16.18 -1.34 -21.65
N GLY A 195 -16.10 -0.03 -21.39
CA GLY A 195 -17.03 0.67 -20.52
C GLY A 195 -16.56 0.80 -19.06
N TRP A 196 -17.27 1.61 -18.28
CA TRP A 196 -16.84 2.06 -16.95
C TRP A 196 -16.66 0.93 -15.91
N ARG A 197 -17.44 -0.13 -16.01
CA ARG A 197 -17.35 -1.29 -15.09
C ARG A 197 -16.01 -1.98 -15.17
N TYR A 198 -15.52 -2.13 -16.40
CA TYR A 198 -14.20 -2.73 -16.63
C TYR A 198 -13.06 -1.85 -16.14
N GLY A 199 -13.30 -0.55 -15.98
CA GLY A 199 -12.36 0.34 -15.29
C GLY A 199 -12.10 -0.07 -13.83
N PHE A 200 -13.16 -0.43 -13.09
CA PHE A 200 -13.02 -0.98 -11.74
C PHE A 200 -12.42 -2.38 -11.72
N PHE A 201 -12.83 -3.25 -12.63
CA PHE A 201 -12.23 -4.59 -12.74
C PHE A 201 -10.75 -4.50 -13.08
N GLY A 202 -10.37 -3.65 -14.04
CA GLY A 202 -8.96 -3.43 -14.39
C GLY A 202 -8.14 -2.92 -13.20
N ALA A 203 -8.61 -1.89 -12.50
CA ALA A 203 -7.97 -1.37 -11.32
C ALA A 203 -7.86 -2.43 -10.20
N GLY A 204 -8.93 -3.22 -9.99
CA GLY A 204 -8.95 -4.31 -9.02
C GLY A 204 -7.94 -5.41 -9.34
N ILE A 205 -7.86 -5.87 -10.60
CA ILE A 205 -6.89 -6.89 -11.03
C ILE A 205 -5.46 -6.39 -10.86
N VAL A 206 -5.17 -5.16 -11.31
CA VAL A 206 -3.85 -4.53 -11.15
C VAL A 206 -3.49 -4.40 -9.66
N GLY A 207 -4.45 -4.00 -8.82
CA GLY A 207 -4.29 -3.95 -7.37
C GLY A 207 -4.00 -5.31 -6.74
N LEU A 208 -4.68 -6.38 -7.16
CA LEU A 208 -4.41 -7.76 -6.69
C LEU A 208 -3.01 -8.22 -7.08
N LEU A 209 -2.60 -8.00 -8.33
CA LEU A 209 -1.24 -8.33 -8.78
C LEU A 209 -0.20 -7.52 -7.99
N GLY A 210 -0.47 -6.25 -7.74
CA GLY A 210 0.36 -5.40 -6.89
C GLY A 210 0.47 -5.94 -5.46
N ALA A 211 -0.64 -6.39 -4.87
CA ALA A 211 -0.65 -6.98 -3.53
C ALA A 211 0.21 -8.26 -3.46
N LEU A 212 0.13 -9.13 -4.47
CA LEU A 212 0.95 -10.35 -4.56
C LEU A 212 2.44 -10.01 -4.69
N ILE A 213 2.79 -9.02 -5.51
CA ILE A 213 4.16 -8.55 -5.66
C ILE A 213 4.68 -7.98 -4.34
N VAL A 214 3.94 -7.09 -3.70
CA VAL A 214 4.31 -6.52 -2.40
C VAL A 214 4.47 -7.63 -1.35
N TRP A 215 3.57 -8.59 -1.30
CA TRP A 215 3.66 -9.74 -0.40
C TRP A 215 4.95 -10.54 -0.59
N LYS A 216 5.33 -10.81 -1.84
CA LYS A 216 6.49 -11.65 -2.18
C LYS A 216 7.82 -10.92 -2.01
N PHE A 217 7.89 -9.63 -2.39
CA PHE A 217 9.14 -8.86 -2.43
C PHE A 217 9.37 -7.99 -1.21
N SER A 218 8.32 -7.63 -0.48
CA SER A 218 8.46 -6.83 0.71
C SER A 218 9.04 -7.69 1.83
N MET A 219 10.31 -7.47 2.09
CA MET A 219 10.99 -8.22 3.13
C MET A 219 10.54 -7.75 4.51
N THR A 220 9.96 -8.68 5.24
CA THR A 220 9.83 -8.61 6.69
C THR A 220 11.18 -8.19 7.26
N LEU A 221 11.18 -7.19 8.17
CA LEU A 221 12.36 -6.81 8.94
C LEU A 221 13.12 -8.06 9.33
N PRO A 222 14.23 -8.38 8.68
CA PRO A 222 15.06 -9.44 9.21
C PRO A 222 15.73 -8.88 10.44
N LYS A 223 16.12 -9.71 11.33
CA LYS A 223 16.94 -9.65 12.51
C LYS A 223 18.06 -8.58 12.55
N VAL A 224 17.99 -7.55 11.72
CA VAL A 224 19.03 -6.51 11.49
C VAL A 224 19.08 -5.50 12.64
N ARG A 225 18.08 -5.44 13.51
CA ARG A 225 18.15 -4.56 14.68
C ARG A 225 19.24 -4.97 15.67
N ALA A 226 19.78 -6.18 15.54
CA ALA A 226 20.93 -6.65 16.31
C ALA A 226 22.28 -6.14 15.79
N PHE A 227 22.32 -5.52 14.58
CA PHE A 227 23.55 -5.00 13.97
C PHE A 227 23.70 -3.47 14.07
N LEU A 228 22.68 -2.78 14.58
CA LEU A 228 22.68 -1.30 14.66
C LEU A 228 22.74 -0.77 16.12
N LEU A 229 22.87 -1.64 17.09
CA LEU A 229 23.22 -1.37 18.50
C LEU A 229 24.56 -1.98 18.83
#